data_5a219ca2183fcbd355f6a9716c19bb43
#
_entry.id   5a219ca2183fcbd355f6a9716c19bb43
#
_cell.length_a   1.000
_cell.length_b   1.000
_cell.length_c   1.000
_cell.angle_alpha   90.00
_cell.angle_beta   90.00
_cell.angle_gamma   90.00
#
_symmetry.space_group_name_H-M   'P 1'
#
loop_
_entity.id
_entity.type
_entity.pdbx_description
1 polymer ?
#
loop_
_entity_poly.entity_id
_entity_poly.type
_entity_poly.pdbx_seq_one_letter_code
_entity_poly.pdbx_strand_id
1 'polypeptide(L)'
;MTDNTDNNNINEPDDNEGRKKHSPWRVVCIILGALALLIGISFLPLSKLTGGWLSDINLFSDILNIGQPEEKDMPGAYVDPCLAEAISEAETEPDTRAVDTSMTVETNEAPVLAVQPNRVDGEVVIEDYTEAGRGLNRLRQAISAGRLGRIAVIGDSYIEGDIFSEDLREMLQNSYGGTGVGYINMHSEFPGFRRSVKQGGGEGWKEYAANGKHDSNYMGLAQHYYKLSSPTASTYAGSSSFSHVDKWGESKFLFIAPQSTVIKTRVSDGDWVEHQVEGSPEVQCITVDGKTSDFDVSVSDNSVIGLGVWLTDKTGVNVDCMSSRGFSGVTLRKISIELASQMRKFVDYDLIILEFGINAMSAKQTNYDGYAKSMINVVEHVRQCYPNSDIMIMGIGDRGSKRGTEVHSMSAAPYMVSAQRDMARKAHCLFWDTRESMGGEDAIVRWVRDGLANKDYIHLNHKGGRKLAEPLYNAIRQNLDK
;
A
#
# COMPACT_ATOMS: atom_id res chain seq x y z
N MET A 1 -97.56 -4.66 -21.34
CA MET A 1 -97.48 -4.32 -22.77
C MET A 1 -96.21 -4.94 -23.28
N THR A 2 -96.38 -6.04 -23.90
CA THR A 2 -95.84 -6.50 -25.20
C THR A 2 -94.33 -6.63 -25.26
N ASP A 3 -93.81 -7.78 -25.20
CA ASP A 3 -93.83 -8.81 -26.22
C ASP A 3 -92.57 -8.77 -27.13
N ASN A 4 -91.87 -9.78 -27.19
CA ASN A 4 -91.45 -10.68 -28.26
C ASN A 4 -89.98 -11.06 -28.20
N THR A 5 -89.76 -12.30 -27.84
CA THR A 5 -89.12 -13.41 -28.57
C THR A 5 -88.23 -13.01 -29.79
N ASP A 6 -86.99 -13.50 -29.76
CA ASP A 6 -86.61 -14.40 -30.86
C ASP A 6 -85.34 -15.20 -30.52
N ASN A 7 -85.48 -16.51 -30.72
CA ASN A 7 -84.49 -17.57 -30.76
C ASN A 7 -83.52 -17.35 -31.93
N ASN A 8 -82.25 -17.49 -31.72
CA ASN A 8 -81.34 -17.98 -32.77
C ASN A 8 -80.25 -18.85 -32.18
N ASN A 9 -80.46 -20.14 -32.36
CA ASN A 9 -79.46 -21.19 -32.27
C ASN A 9 -78.35 -20.93 -33.28
N ILE A 10 -77.14 -20.75 -32.79
CA ILE A 10 -75.94 -20.92 -33.61
C ILE A 10 -75.10 -22.00 -32.96
N ASN A 11 -74.98 -23.14 -33.66
CA ASN A 11 -74.11 -24.24 -33.36
C ASN A 11 -72.64 -23.74 -33.34
N GLU A 12 -71.97 -23.83 -32.19
CA GLU A 12 -70.48 -23.79 -32.15
C GLU A 12 -69.94 -25.21 -32.41
N PRO A 13 -68.90 -25.34 -33.20
CA PRO A 13 -68.26 -26.63 -33.45
C PRO A 13 -67.41 -27.06 -32.25
N ASP A 14 -67.56 -28.30 -31.93
CA ASP A 14 -66.89 -29.04 -30.88
C ASP A 14 -65.40 -29.26 -31.26
N ASP A 15 -64.52 -28.27 -30.89
CA ASP A 15 -63.04 -28.34 -31.00
C ASP A 15 -62.47 -29.03 -29.75
N ASN A 16 -62.71 -30.33 -29.66
CA ASN A 16 -62.11 -31.20 -28.67
C ASN A 16 -60.93 -31.97 -29.26
N GLU A 17 -59.94 -31.25 -29.82
CA GLU A 17 -58.66 -31.82 -30.21
C GLU A 17 -57.62 -31.72 -29.11
N GLY A 18 -57.43 -32.78 -28.38
CA GLY A 18 -56.16 -33.37 -27.96
C GLY A 18 -55.15 -32.49 -27.22
N ARG A 19 -55.49 -31.75 -26.17
CA ARG A 19 -54.48 -31.34 -25.17
C ARG A 19 -54.05 -32.56 -24.38
N LYS A 20 -52.92 -33.20 -24.79
CA LYS A 20 -52.19 -34.18 -24.01
C LYS A 20 -51.86 -33.56 -22.68
N LYS A 21 -52.59 -33.95 -21.60
CA LYS A 21 -52.24 -33.59 -20.22
C LYS A 21 -50.84 -34.15 -19.93
N HIS A 22 -49.82 -33.30 -20.02
CA HIS A 22 -48.48 -33.68 -19.60
C HIS A 22 -48.53 -33.97 -18.10
N SER A 23 -48.30 -35.24 -17.76
CA SER A 23 -48.26 -35.70 -16.38
C SER A 23 -47.22 -34.90 -15.59
N PRO A 24 -47.54 -34.29 -14.45
CA PRO A 24 -46.60 -33.57 -13.60
C PRO A 24 -45.35 -34.39 -13.28
N TRP A 25 -45.47 -35.70 -13.23
CA TRP A 25 -44.35 -36.64 -13.01
C TRP A 25 -43.30 -36.61 -14.15
N ARG A 26 -43.67 -36.31 -15.37
CA ARG A 26 -42.68 -36.17 -16.45
C ARG A 26 -41.76 -34.97 -16.23
N VAL A 27 -42.30 -33.86 -15.77
CA VAL A 27 -41.53 -32.69 -15.44
C VAL A 27 -40.59 -32.97 -14.27
N VAL A 28 -41.08 -33.64 -13.22
CA VAL A 28 -40.26 -34.06 -12.09
C VAL A 28 -39.13 -35.01 -12.52
N CYS A 29 -39.42 -36.00 -13.37
CA CYS A 29 -38.38 -36.89 -13.88
C CYS A 29 -37.32 -36.16 -14.73
N ILE A 30 -37.72 -35.18 -15.53
CA ILE A 30 -36.76 -34.35 -16.31
C ILE A 30 -35.87 -33.53 -15.40
N ILE A 31 -36.45 -32.90 -14.39
CA ILE A 31 -35.67 -32.10 -13.37
C ILE A 31 -34.71 -33.01 -12.61
N LEU A 32 -35.16 -34.18 -12.14
CA LEU A 32 -34.29 -35.11 -11.44
C LEU A 32 -33.19 -35.68 -12.34
N GLY A 33 -33.50 -35.94 -13.59
CA GLY A 33 -32.54 -36.40 -14.61
C GLY A 33 -31.48 -35.32 -14.90
N ALA A 34 -31.89 -34.06 -15.06
CA ALA A 34 -30.98 -32.92 -15.25
C ALA A 34 -30.09 -32.71 -14.03
N LEU A 35 -30.65 -32.79 -12.84
CA LEU A 35 -29.90 -32.72 -11.58
C LEU A 35 -28.87 -33.87 -11.46
N ALA A 36 -29.25 -35.09 -11.75
CA ALA A 36 -28.36 -36.26 -11.75
C ALA A 36 -27.20 -36.10 -12.77
N LEU A 37 -27.50 -35.53 -13.94
CA LEU A 37 -26.50 -35.26 -14.96
C LEU A 37 -25.53 -34.14 -14.55
N LEU A 38 -26.02 -33.07 -13.92
CA LEU A 38 -25.20 -32.00 -13.35
C LEU A 38 -24.31 -32.50 -12.20
N ILE A 39 -24.85 -33.38 -11.35
CA ILE A 39 -24.08 -34.05 -10.30
C ILE A 39 -22.96 -34.89 -10.94
N GLY A 40 -23.27 -35.68 -11.94
CA GLY A 40 -22.29 -36.51 -12.65
C GLY A 40 -21.17 -35.70 -13.30
N ILE A 41 -21.50 -34.59 -13.96
CA ILE A 41 -20.51 -33.68 -14.55
C ILE A 41 -19.63 -33.01 -13.47
N SER A 42 -20.20 -32.72 -12.31
CA SER A 42 -19.50 -32.09 -11.19
C SER A 42 -18.36 -32.95 -10.60
N PHE A 43 -18.40 -34.28 -10.82
CA PHE A 43 -17.34 -35.18 -10.36
C PHE A 43 -16.33 -35.56 -11.47
N LEU A 44 -16.50 -35.07 -12.70
CA LEU A 44 -15.57 -35.34 -13.78
C LEU A 44 -14.38 -34.36 -13.72
N PRO A 45 -13.13 -34.83 -13.82
CA PRO A 45 -11.95 -33.97 -13.92
C PRO A 45 -11.86 -33.38 -15.33
N LEU A 46 -12.70 -32.37 -15.61
CA LEU A 46 -12.83 -31.74 -16.92
C LEU A 46 -11.51 -31.14 -17.40
N SER A 47 -10.71 -30.58 -16.51
CA SER A 47 -9.38 -30.04 -16.82
C SER A 47 -8.44 -31.10 -17.39
N LYS A 48 -8.47 -32.32 -16.86
CA LYS A 48 -7.66 -33.45 -17.37
C LYS A 48 -8.22 -34.03 -18.67
N LEU A 49 -9.54 -34.10 -18.81
CA LEU A 49 -10.21 -34.64 -19.97
C LEU A 49 -10.12 -33.74 -21.21
N THR A 50 -10.02 -32.43 -20.99
CA THR A 50 -9.99 -31.42 -22.07
C THR A 50 -8.60 -30.81 -22.29
N GLY A 51 -7.55 -31.36 -21.69
CA GLY A 51 -6.21 -30.80 -21.80
C GLY A 51 -6.06 -29.38 -21.22
N GLY A 52 -6.89 -29.01 -20.25
CA GLY A 52 -6.87 -27.68 -19.59
C GLY A 52 -7.81 -26.64 -20.23
N TRP A 53 -8.58 -27.05 -21.24
CA TRP A 53 -9.51 -26.13 -21.95
C TRP A 53 -10.77 -25.80 -21.14
N LEU A 54 -11.20 -26.70 -20.26
CA LEU A 54 -12.30 -26.47 -19.32
C LEU A 54 -11.78 -26.64 -17.89
N SER A 55 -12.18 -25.72 -17.01
CA SER A 55 -11.90 -25.83 -15.58
C SER A 55 -12.79 -26.90 -14.93
N ASP A 56 -12.28 -27.54 -13.87
CA ASP A 56 -13.09 -28.46 -13.05
C ASP A 56 -14.23 -27.68 -12.40
N ILE A 57 -15.48 -28.10 -12.65
CA ILE A 57 -16.68 -27.47 -12.11
C ILE A 57 -17.22 -28.40 -11.01
N ASN A 58 -17.15 -27.98 -9.75
CA ASN A 58 -17.78 -28.71 -8.66
C ASN A 58 -18.99 -27.92 -8.14
N LEU A 59 -20.17 -28.23 -8.65
CA LEU A 59 -21.45 -27.58 -8.29
C LEU A 59 -21.89 -27.86 -6.86
N PHE A 60 -21.29 -28.85 -6.19
CA PHE A 60 -21.68 -29.31 -4.86
C PHE A 60 -20.55 -29.18 -3.82
N SER A 61 -19.43 -28.52 -4.18
CA SER A 61 -18.32 -28.30 -3.24
C SER A 61 -18.79 -27.65 -1.94
N ASP A 62 -19.73 -26.71 -2.04
CA ASP A 62 -20.25 -25.95 -0.91
C ASP A 62 -21.26 -26.75 -0.06
N ILE A 63 -21.91 -27.79 -0.66
CA ILE A 63 -22.93 -28.62 0.01
C ILE A 63 -22.33 -29.90 0.60
N LEU A 64 -21.30 -30.44 -0.05
CA LEU A 64 -20.67 -31.72 0.34
C LEU A 64 -19.47 -31.55 1.29
N ASN A 65 -18.90 -30.36 1.37
CA ASN A 65 -17.94 -30.03 2.41
C ASN A 65 -18.67 -29.81 3.75
N ILE A 66 -18.94 -30.89 4.46
CA ILE A 66 -19.43 -30.90 5.85
C ILE A 66 -18.31 -30.43 6.84
N GLY A 67 -17.22 -29.84 6.32
CA GLY A 67 -16.20 -29.12 7.08
C GLY A 67 -16.37 -27.61 6.89
N GLN A 68 -15.78 -26.80 7.75
CA GLN A 68 -15.79 -25.36 7.57
C GLN A 68 -15.32 -25.01 6.14
N PRO A 69 -15.99 -24.06 5.46
CA PRO A 69 -15.63 -23.68 4.08
C PRO A 69 -14.16 -23.25 4.04
N GLU A 70 -13.46 -23.78 3.04
CA GLU A 70 -12.04 -23.49 2.86
C GLU A 70 -11.84 -21.98 2.69
N GLU A 71 -10.93 -21.41 3.47
CA GLU A 71 -10.53 -20.03 3.33
C GLU A 71 -9.71 -19.84 2.05
N LYS A 72 -10.05 -18.82 1.25
CA LYS A 72 -9.37 -18.47 -0.01
C LYS A 72 -9.09 -16.99 -0.04
N ASP A 73 -7.97 -16.65 -0.65
CA ASP A 73 -7.63 -15.26 -0.94
C ASP A 73 -8.71 -14.58 -1.80
N MET A 74 -8.85 -13.27 -1.63
CA MET A 74 -9.68 -12.46 -2.50
C MET A 74 -9.12 -12.46 -3.94
N PRO A 75 -9.99 -12.35 -4.96
CA PRO A 75 -9.53 -12.18 -6.34
C PRO A 75 -8.60 -10.97 -6.46
N GLY A 76 -7.45 -11.15 -7.11
CA GLY A 76 -6.44 -10.10 -7.28
C GLY A 76 -5.46 -9.95 -6.10
N ALA A 77 -5.53 -10.84 -5.09
CA ALA A 77 -4.49 -10.95 -4.08
C ALA A 77 -3.13 -11.23 -4.74
N TYR A 78 -2.11 -10.53 -4.30
CA TYR A 78 -0.77 -10.59 -4.86
C TYR A 78 0.23 -10.93 -3.75
N VAL A 79 1.21 -11.75 -4.08
CA VAL A 79 2.37 -12.04 -3.21
C VAL A 79 3.63 -11.55 -3.93
N ASP A 80 4.48 -10.83 -3.21
CA ASP A 80 5.73 -10.27 -3.75
C ASP A 80 6.67 -11.40 -4.20
N PRO A 81 7.07 -11.46 -5.48
CA PRO A 81 7.98 -12.49 -5.98
C PRO A 81 9.38 -12.41 -5.36
N CYS A 82 9.81 -11.26 -4.84
CA CYS A 82 11.10 -11.11 -4.15
C CYS A 82 11.11 -11.71 -2.73
N LEU A 83 9.94 -12.05 -2.19
CA LEU A 83 9.79 -12.50 -0.80
C LEU A 83 10.51 -13.83 -0.53
N ALA A 84 10.37 -14.82 -1.40
CA ALA A 84 10.94 -16.15 -1.20
C ALA A 84 12.48 -16.11 -1.18
N GLU A 85 13.10 -15.32 -2.06
CA GLU A 85 14.54 -15.10 -2.10
C GLU A 85 15.02 -14.43 -0.80
N ALA A 86 14.36 -13.36 -0.38
CA ALA A 86 14.71 -12.60 0.82
C ALA A 86 14.59 -13.44 2.11
N ILE A 87 13.59 -14.32 2.20
CA ILE A 87 13.45 -15.25 3.34
C ILE A 87 14.61 -16.25 3.35
N SER A 88 14.93 -16.85 2.19
CA SER A 88 16.05 -17.80 2.08
C SER A 88 17.39 -17.16 2.44
N GLU A 89 17.64 -15.93 1.98
CA GLU A 89 18.84 -15.18 2.35
C GLU A 89 18.90 -14.92 3.86
N ALA A 90 17.81 -14.48 4.47
CA ALA A 90 17.74 -14.19 5.89
C ALA A 90 17.95 -15.45 6.76
N GLU A 91 17.52 -16.63 6.31
CA GLU A 91 17.71 -17.88 7.02
C GLU A 91 19.18 -18.33 7.01
N THR A 92 19.94 -17.99 5.96
CA THR A 92 21.35 -18.37 5.80
C THR A 92 22.32 -17.40 6.49
N GLU A 93 21.89 -16.16 6.77
CA GLU A 93 22.71 -15.19 7.50
C GLU A 93 22.87 -15.61 8.98
N PRO A 94 24.11 -15.66 9.52
CA PRO A 94 24.33 -15.97 10.93
C PRO A 94 23.68 -14.87 11.79
N ASP A 95 22.95 -15.26 12.82
CA ASP A 95 22.40 -14.33 13.80
C ASP A 95 23.57 -13.77 14.64
N THR A 96 24.09 -12.61 14.24
CA THR A 96 25.21 -11.93 14.92
C THR A 96 24.80 -11.18 16.17
N ARG A 97 23.52 -11.20 16.52
CA ARG A 97 23.00 -10.54 17.72
C ARG A 97 23.23 -11.41 18.93
N ALA A 98 23.82 -10.80 19.98
CA ALA A 98 23.89 -11.44 21.29
C ALA A 98 22.44 -11.66 21.77
N VAL A 99 22.01 -12.93 21.74
CA VAL A 99 20.75 -13.34 22.33
C VAL A 99 20.89 -13.10 23.83
N ASP A 100 20.11 -12.18 24.36
CA ASP A 100 19.91 -12.11 25.80
C ASP A 100 19.21 -13.42 26.23
N THR A 101 20.01 -14.37 26.70
CA THR A 101 19.62 -15.76 26.99
C THR A 101 18.77 -15.87 28.26
N SER A 102 18.18 -14.77 28.74
CA SER A 102 17.35 -14.81 29.97
C SER A 102 15.90 -15.24 29.75
N MET A 103 15.45 -15.52 28.49
CA MET A 103 14.10 -16.02 28.19
C MET A 103 14.06 -17.14 27.15
N THR A 104 14.72 -18.26 27.42
CA THR A 104 14.43 -19.51 26.70
C THR A 104 13.38 -20.31 27.47
N VAL A 105 12.16 -20.23 27.03
CA VAL A 105 11.18 -21.32 27.24
C VAL A 105 10.84 -21.87 25.86
N GLU A 106 11.48 -22.95 25.47
CA GLU A 106 11.01 -23.77 24.37
C GLU A 106 9.67 -24.39 24.79
N THR A 107 8.59 -23.85 24.29
CA THR A 107 7.32 -24.57 24.29
C THR A 107 6.86 -24.68 22.84
N ASN A 108 6.71 -25.93 22.38
CA ASN A 108 6.05 -26.34 21.14
C ASN A 108 4.53 -26.05 21.17
N GLU A 109 4.11 -24.92 21.71
CA GLU A 109 2.74 -24.48 21.68
C GLU A 109 2.55 -23.49 20.53
N ALA A 110 1.43 -23.64 19.81
CA ALA A 110 1.01 -22.68 18.80
C ALA A 110 1.11 -21.25 19.37
N PRO A 111 1.60 -20.25 18.59
CA PRO A 111 1.81 -18.91 19.10
C PRO A 111 0.54 -18.38 19.74
N VAL A 112 0.64 -18.06 21.01
CA VAL A 112 -0.49 -17.53 21.80
C VAL A 112 -0.80 -16.11 21.26
N LEU A 113 -1.90 -15.96 20.55
CA LEU A 113 -2.41 -14.72 19.97
C LEU A 113 -2.89 -13.67 21.00
N ALA A 114 -2.52 -13.79 22.25
CA ALA A 114 -2.99 -12.91 23.31
C ALA A 114 -2.06 -11.72 23.56
N VAL A 115 -1.76 -10.92 22.52
CA VAL A 115 -1.23 -9.58 22.76
C VAL A 115 -2.42 -8.65 22.93
N GLN A 116 -2.63 -8.15 24.14
CA GLN A 116 -3.63 -7.11 24.40
C GLN A 116 -3.27 -5.89 23.56
N PRO A 117 -4.24 -5.31 22.82
CA PRO A 117 -3.97 -4.10 22.08
C PRO A 117 -3.50 -2.99 23.02
N ASN A 118 -2.45 -2.28 22.63
CA ASN A 118 -1.94 -1.16 23.42
C ASN A 118 -2.83 0.07 23.18
N ARG A 119 -3.79 0.27 24.06
CA ARG A 119 -4.73 1.40 24.01
C ARG A 119 -4.62 2.25 25.27
N VAL A 120 -4.67 3.57 25.08
CA VAL A 120 -4.84 4.56 26.13
C VAL A 120 -6.08 5.37 25.80
N ASP A 121 -7.01 5.47 26.74
CA ASP A 121 -8.30 6.17 26.57
C ASP A 121 -9.09 5.74 25.32
N GLY A 122 -8.97 4.45 24.94
CA GLY A 122 -9.65 3.88 23.78
C GLY A 122 -8.91 4.05 22.44
N GLU A 123 -7.85 4.87 22.40
CA GLU A 123 -7.02 5.07 21.19
C GLU A 123 -5.82 4.13 21.15
N VAL A 124 -5.46 3.67 19.95
CA VAL A 124 -4.25 2.86 19.72
C VAL A 124 -3.03 3.78 19.80
N VAL A 125 -2.11 3.47 20.71
CA VAL A 125 -0.88 4.26 20.90
C VAL A 125 0.30 3.68 20.14
N ILE A 126 1.33 4.51 19.91
CA ILE A 126 2.62 4.03 19.39
C ILE A 126 3.33 3.26 20.50
N GLU A 127 3.63 2.00 20.27
CA GLU A 127 4.47 1.15 21.10
C GLU A 127 5.93 1.51 20.85
N ASP A 128 6.65 1.89 21.92
CA ASP A 128 8.03 2.33 21.82
C ASP A 128 8.98 1.24 22.31
N TYR A 129 9.64 0.57 21.38
CA TYR A 129 10.69 -0.42 21.65
C TYR A 129 12.10 0.11 21.40
N THR A 130 12.24 1.43 21.17
CA THR A 130 13.55 2.05 20.97
C THR A 130 14.38 2.00 22.26
N GLU A 131 15.70 2.03 22.14
CA GLU A 131 16.58 2.12 23.30
C GLU A 131 16.27 3.37 24.12
N ALA A 132 16.12 3.18 25.41
CA ALA A 132 15.76 4.23 26.38
C ALA A 132 14.41 4.93 26.13
N GLY A 133 13.49 4.32 25.36
CA GLY A 133 12.17 4.88 25.11
C GLY A 133 12.21 6.26 24.43
N ARG A 134 13.09 6.43 23.43
CA ARG A 134 13.32 7.74 22.79
C ARG A 134 12.12 8.25 22.01
N GLY A 135 11.20 7.37 21.62
CA GLY A 135 9.99 7.73 20.88
C GLY A 135 10.28 8.45 19.57
N LEU A 136 9.55 9.54 19.32
CA LEU A 136 9.71 10.42 18.17
C LEU A 136 10.65 11.61 18.46
N ASN A 137 11.76 11.34 19.15
CA ASN A 137 12.61 12.41 19.66
C ASN A 137 13.28 13.23 18.54
N ARG A 138 13.65 12.60 17.43
CA ARG A 138 14.23 13.30 16.28
C ARG A 138 13.25 14.29 15.66
N LEU A 139 12.04 13.86 15.41
CA LEU A 139 10.98 14.71 14.86
C LEU A 139 10.64 15.87 15.83
N ARG A 140 10.53 15.58 17.14
CA ARG A 140 10.32 16.61 18.19
C ARG A 140 11.44 17.65 18.18
N GLN A 141 12.70 17.22 18.14
CA GLN A 141 13.86 18.12 18.09
C GLN A 141 13.85 19.00 16.83
N ALA A 142 13.48 18.44 15.66
CA ALA A 142 13.36 19.20 14.43
C ALA A 142 12.36 20.35 14.57
N ILE A 143 11.15 20.04 15.01
CA ILE A 143 10.07 21.00 15.18
C ILE A 143 10.47 22.06 16.22
N SER A 144 11.00 21.66 17.37
CA SER A 144 11.41 22.57 18.45
C SER A 144 12.56 23.48 18.04
N ALA A 145 13.44 23.04 17.15
CA ALA A 145 14.53 23.84 16.61
C ALA A 145 14.10 24.79 15.47
N GLY A 146 12.81 24.78 15.10
CA GLY A 146 12.28 25.60 14.01
C GLY A 146 12.76 25.17 12.61
N ARG A 147 13.26 23.93 12.45
CA ARG A 147 13.57 23.35 11.16
C ARG A 147 12.44 22.48 10.66
N LEU A 148 12.44 22.14 9.37
CA LEU A 148 11.45 21.23 8.82
C LEU A 148 11.64 19.83 9.41
N GLY A 149 10.62 19.31 10.10
CA GLY A 149 10.52 17.92 10.50
C GLY A 149 10.05 17.07 9.30
N ARG A 150 10.84 16.08 8.89
CA ARG A 150 10.54 15.26 7.70
C ARG A 150 10.18 13.85 8.10
N ILE A 151 9.02 13.41 7.61
CA ILE A 151 8.51 12.05 7.75
C ILE A 151 8.47 11.41 6.37
N ALA A 152 9.11 10.24 6.21
CA ALA A 152 8.89 9.39 5.04
C ALA A 152 7.90 8.28 5.39
N VAL A 153 6.80 8.17 4.65
CA VAL A 153 5.90 7.00 4.67
C VAL A 153 6.22 6.18 3.44
N ILE A 154 6.74 4.98 3.67
CA ILE A 154 7.17 4.05 2.63
C ILE A 154 6.32 2.81 2.76
N GLY A 155 5.67 2.42 1.68
CA GLY A 155 4.74 1.30 1.73
C GLY A 155 4.37 0.76 0.36
N ASP A 156 3.40 -0.11 0.38
CA ASP A 156 2.88 -0.73 -0.83
C ASP A 156 1.66 0.01 -1.42
N SER A 157 0.75 -0.72 -2.05
CA SER A 157 -0.47 -0.14 -2.62
C SER A 157 -1.46 0.39 -1.56
N TYR A 158 -1.25 0.11 -0.28
CA TYR A 158 -2.11 0.59 0.80
C TYR A 158 -1.99 2.11 1.01
N ILE A 159 -0.83 2.69 0.68
CA ILE A 159 -0.58 4.13 0.73
C ILE A 159 -0.53 4.79 -0.67
N GLU A 160 -0.71 4.01 -1.75
CA GLU A 160 -0.62 4.51 -3.13
C GLU A 160 -1.56 5.69 -3.38
N GLY A 161 -1.10 6.64 -4.20
CA GLY A 161 -1.88 7.84 -4.50
C GLY A 161 -2.04 8.81 -3.33
N ASP A 162 -1.20 8.68 -2.32
CA ASP A 162 -1.23 9.52 -1.11
C ASP A 162 -2.50 9.31 -0.25
N ILE A 163 -3.24 8.20 -0.50
CA ILE A 163 -4.57 7.90 0.08
C ILE A 163 -4.61 8.09 1.61
N PHE A 164 -3.54 7.71 2.30
CA PHE A 164 -3.40 7.84 3.75
C PHE A 164 -2.58 9.07 4.15
N SER A 165 -1.45 9.28 3.46
CA SER A 165 -0.46 10.29 3.82
C SER A 165 -0.91 11.72 3.53
N GLU A 166 -1.86 11.95 2.60
CA GLU A 166 -2.39 13.28 2.33
C GLU A 166 -3.11 13.90 3.54
N ASP A 167 -3.95 13.13 4.22
CA ASP A 167 -4.67 13.60 5.40
C ASP A 167 -3.76 13.64 6.64
N LEU A 168 -2.84 12.68 6.80
CA LEU A 168 -1.83 12.73 7.88
C LEU A 168 -0.96 13.99 7.76
N ARG A 169 -0.51 14.31 6.55
CA ARG A 169 0.26 15.54 6.24
C ARG A 169 -0.54 16.78 6.58
N GLU A 170 -1.78 16.87 6.12
CA GLU A 170 -2.67 18.02 6.39
C GLU A 170 -2.85 18.25 7.89
N MET A 171 -3.10 17.19 8.68
CA MET A 171 -3.28 17.31 10.13
C MET A 171 -1.99 17.77 10.83
N LEU A 172 -0.84 17.23 10.42
CA LEU A 172 0.46 17.63 11.00
C LEU A 172 0.84 19.05 10.60
N GLN A 173 0.62 19.46 9.33
CA GLN A 173 0.87 20.82 8.87
C GLN A 173 -0.06 21.84 9.53
N ASN A 174 -1.32 21.47 9.80
CA ASN A 174 -2.24 22.30 10.58
C ASN A 174 -1.71 22.55 12.01
N SER A 175 -1.04 21.58 12.62
CA SER A 175 -0.61 21.67 14.01
C SER A 175 0.78 22.28 14.18
N TYR A 176 1.69 21.98 13.27
CA TYR A 176 3.11 22.33 13.42
C TYR A 176 3.63 23.24 12.30
N GLY A 177 2.76 23.64 11.36
CA GLY A 177 3.14 24.42 10.19
C GLY A 177 3.81 23.57 9.09
N GLY A 178 4.26 24.22 8.05
CA GLY A 178 4.83 23.63 6.85
C GLY A 178 3.86 23.64 5.69
N THR A 179 4.40 23.52 4.48
CA THR A 179 3.63 23.50 3.22
C THR A 179 4.25 22.54 2.21
N GLY A 180 3.50 22.24 1.15
CA GLY A 180 3.92 21.36 0.06
C GLY A 180 3.66 19.88 0.34
N VAL A 181 3.77 19.09 -0.73
CA VAL A 181 3.42 17.67 -0.74
C VAL A 181 4.60 16.74 -0.47
N GLY A 182 5.82 17.29 -0.39
CA GLY A 182 7.03 16.51 -0.27
C GLY A 182 7.44 15.83 -1.57
N TYR A 183 7.80 14.56 -1.47
CA TYR A 183 8.29 13.75 -2.58
C TYR A 183 7.25 13.53 -3.68
N ILE A 184 7.72 13.66 -4.93
CA ILE A 184 6.95 13.35 -6.14
C ILE A 184 7.86 12.65 -7.14
N ASN A 185 7.33 11.66 -7.83
CA ASN A 185 7.98 10.93 -8.93
C ASN A 185 8.25 11.84 -10.14
N MET A 186 9.22 11.47 -10.98
CA MET A 186 9.50 12.20 -12.22
C MET A 186 8.37 12.08 -13.24
N HIS A 187 7.63 10.98 -13.23
CA HIS A 187 6.51 10.69 -14.09
C HIS A 187 5.47 9.82 -13.37
N SER A 188 4.21 9.93 -13.73
CA SER A 188 3.14 9.06 -13.28
C SER A 188 2.25 8.67 -14.44
N GLU A 189 1.99 7.37 -14.59
CA GLU A 189 1.03 6.85 -15.58
C GLU A 189 -0.42 7.22 -15.19
N PHE A 190 -0.68 7.46 -13.90
CA PHE A 190 -2.01 7.79 -13.35
C PHE A 190 -1.96 9.06 -12.49
N PRO A 191 -1.61 10.22 -13.08
CA PRO A 191 -1.37 11.44 -12.30
C PRO A 191 -2.59 11.94 -11.53
N GLY A 192 -3.80 11.65 -12.01
CA GLY A 192 -5.05 12.04 -11.34
C GLY A 192 -5.40 11.20 -10.11
N PHE A 193 -4.68 10.12 -9.83
CA PHE A 193 -4.92 9.29 -8.65
C PHE A 193 -4.46 9.97 -7.36
N ARG A 194 -3.37 10.75 -7.40
CA ARG A 194 -2.90 11.55 -6.28
C ARG A 194 -3.59 12.92 -6.26
N ARG A 195 -4.40 13.19 -5.24
CA ARG A 195 -5.19 14.43 -5.15
C ARG A 195 -4.42 15.62 -4.59
N SER A 196 -3.34 15.37 -3.86
CA SER A 196 -2.53 16.39 -3.17
C SER A 196 -1.66 17.23 -4.09
N VAL A 197 -1.44 16.81 -5.34
CA VAL A 197 -0.67 17.52 -6.36
C VAL A 197 -1.22 17.22 -7.76
N LYS A 198 -1.11 18.17 -8.66
CA LYS A 198 -1.36 17.98 -10.10
C LYS A 198 -0.02 17.75 -10.79
N GLN A 199 0.21 16.54 -11.24
CA GLN A 199 1.41 16.14 -11.98
C GLN A 199 1.08 15.97 -13.45
N GLY A 200 1.99 16.38 -14.34
CA GLY A 200 1.87 16.21 -15.79
C GLY A 200 3.22 16.09 -16.46
N GLY A 201 3.23 15.72 -17.73
CA GLY A 201 4.46 15.55 -18.51
C GLY A 201 5.32 14.38 -18.01
N GLY A 202 6.59 14.41 -18.36
CA GLY A 202 7.57 13.43 -17.90
C GLY A 202 7.56 12.11 -18.68
N GLU A 203 6.85 12.00 -19.80
CA GLU A 203 6.73 10.75 -20.60
C GLU A 203 8.09 10.28 -21.15
N GLY A 204 9.10 11.16 -21.20
CA GLY A 204 10.47 10.80 -21.54
C GLY A 204 11.20 10.02 -20.44
N TRP A 205 10.72 10.02 -19.21
CA TRP A 205 11.30 9.26 -18.10
C TRP A 205 10.86 7.80 -18.14
N LYS A 206 11.82 6.89 -18.02
CA LYS A 206 11.60 5.46 -17.83
C LYS A 206 11.95 5.08 -16.41
N GLU A 207 10.98 4.49 -15.71
CA GLU A 207 11.16 3.99 -14.33
C GLU A 207 11.93 2.68 -14.28
N TYR A 208 12.75 2.54 -13.24
CA TYR A 208 13.49 1.33 -12.86
C TYR A 208 13.22 1.06 -11.38
N ALA A 209 12.41 0.04 -11.09
CA ALA A 209 11.99 -0.32 -9.75
C ALA A 209 12.80 -1.48 -9.16
N ALA A 210 12.87 -1.56 -7.83
CA ALA A 210 13.70 -2.51 -7.08
C ALA A 210 13.29 -3.97 -7.27
N ASN A 211 12.05 -4.27 -7.66
CA ASN A 211 11.56 -5.62 -7.95
C ASN A 211 11.82 -6.06 -9.41
N GLY A 212 12.36 -5.18 -10.26
CA GLY A 212 12.68 -5.44 -11.66
C GLY A 212 14.18 -5.35 -11.92
N LYS A 213 14.54 -5.29 -13.21
CA LYS A 213 15.94 -5.05 -13.61
C LYS A 213 16.34 -3.61 -13.30
N HIS A 214 17.29 -3.42 -12.42
CA HIS A 214 17.78 -2.10 -11.99
C HIS A 214 19.28 -2.11 -11.74
N ASP A 215 19.85 -0.93 -11.52
CA ASP A 215 21.19 -0.74 -10.97
C ASP A 215 21.05 -0.28 -9.51
N SER A 216 21.52 -1.10 -8.57
CA SER A 216 21.41 -0.83 -7.14
C SER A 216 22.13 0.44 -6.70
N ASN A 217 23.12 0.93 -7.45
CA ASN A 217 23.81 2.18 -7.13
C ASN A 217 22.89 3.40 -7.20
N TYR A 218 21.78 3.33 -7.94
CA TYR A 218 20.80 4.41 -8.08
C TYR A 218 19.52 4.17 -7.27
N MET A 219 19.47 3.07 -6.51
CA MET A 219 18.27 2.70 -5.76
C MET A 219 18.23 3.44 -4.42
N GLY A 220 17.32 4.40 -4.31
CA GLY A 220 17.04 5.16 -3.08
C GLY A 220 15.83 4.63 -2.31
N LEU A 221 15.42 5.38 -1.29
CA LEU A 221 14.34 5.03 -0.37
C LEU A 221 12.97 4.86 -1.06
N ALA A 222 12.76 5.57 -2.17
CA ALA A 222 11.55 5.43 -2.99
C ALA A 222 11.47 4.08 -3.74
N GLN A 223 12.55 3.27 -3.72
CA GLN A 223 12.64 1.97 -4.37
C GLN A 223 12.52 2.02 -5.91
N HIS A 224 12.74 3.18 -6.50
CA HIS A 224 12.84 3.39 -7.94
C HIS A 224 13.69 4.62 -8.26
N TYR A 225 14.16 4.68 -9.50
CA TYR A 225 14.81 5.83 -10.12
C TYR A 225 14.40 5.89 -11.59
N TYR A 226 14.75 7.02 -12.25
CA TYR A 226 14.32 7.29 -13.61
C TYR A 226 15.52 7.54 -14.52
N LYS A 227 15.52 6.94 -15.73
CA LYS A 227 16.45 7.28 -16.82
C LYS A 227 15.69 7.93 -17.94
N LEU A 228 16.31 8.97 -18.54
CA LEU A 228 15.70 9.66 -19.65
C LEU A 228 15.80 8.79 -20.92
N SER A 229 14.70 8.60 -21.62
CA SER A 229 14.61 7.93 -22.92
C SER A 229 14.46 8.94 -24.07
N SER A 230 13.91 10.11 -23.79
CA SER A 230 13.78 11.24 -24.72
C SER A 230 13.65 12.53 -23.93
N PRO A 231 14.01 13.70 -24.51
CA PRO A 231 13.81 15.00 -23.89
C PRO A 231 12.39 15.17 -23.37
N THR A 232 12.24 15.66 -22.14
CA THR A 232 10.92 15.82 -21.51
C THR A 232 10.90 16.96 -20.51
N ALA A 233 9.70 17.42 -20.19
CA ALA A 233 9.46 18.30 -19.06
C ALA A 233 8.42 17.66 -18.13
N SER A 234 8.73 17.58 -16.84
CA SER A 234 7.80 17.19 -15.79
C SER A 234 7.23 18.44 -15.14
N THR A 235 5.92 18.46 -14.90
CA THR A 235 5.21 19.60 -14.36
C THR A 235 4.51 19.21 -13.06
N TYR A 236 4.55 20.09 -12.07
CA TYR A 236 3.97 19.89 -10.75
C TYR A 236 3.23 21.16 -10.35
N ALA A 237 1.95 21.07 -10.08
CA ALA A 237 1.16 22.19 -9.63
C ALA A 237 0.40 21.85 -8.34
N GLY A 238 0.23 22.85 -7.50
CA GLY A 238 -0.47 22.74 -6.23
C GLY A 238 -1.94 22.34 -6.42
N SER A 239 -2.47 21.68 -5.41
CA SER A 239 -3.88 21.26 -5.37
C SER A 239 -4.63 22.09 -4.34
N SER A 240 -5.84 22.50 -4.68
CA SER A 240 -6.77 23.13 -3.74
C SER A 240 -7.54 22.14 -2.88
N SER A 241 -7.23 20.84 -2.98
CA SER A 241 -7.91 19.80 -2.20
C SER A 241 -7.55 19.84 -0.71
N PHE A 242 -6.41 20.45 -0.36
CA PHE A 242 -5.88 20.59 0.99
C PHE A 242 -5.30 21.98 1.20
N SER A 243 -5.32 22.49 2.44
CA SER A 243 -5.00 23.89 2.74
C SER A 243 -3.51 24.22 2.62
N HIS A 244 -2.61 23.21 2.71
CA HIS A 244 -1.17 23.43 2.79
C HIS A 244 -0.38 22.93 1.58
N VAL A 245 -1.08 22.48 0.51
CA VAL A 245 -0.42 21.93 -0.69
C VAL A 245 -0.69 22.73 -1.98
N ASP A 246 -1.41 23.84 -1.86
CA ASP A 246 -1.67 24.76 -2.97
C ASP A 246 -0.42 25.58 -3.33
N LYS A 247 0.45 25.81 -2.34
CA LYS A 247 1.72 26.56 -2.47
C LYS A 247 2.76 26.01 -1.50
N TRP A 248 4.03 26.23 -1.83
CA TRP A 248 5.19 25.84 -1.01
C TRP A 248 6.32 26.86 -1.13
N GLY A 249 7.34 26.76 -0.26
CA GLY A 249 8.43 27.71 -0.17
C GLY A 249 9.73 27.29 -0.81
N GLU A 250 9.92 25.99 -1.09
CA GLU A 250 11.17 25.42 -1.62
C GLU A 250 10.85 24.25 -2.57
N SER A 251 11.43 24.28 -3.80
CA SER A 251 11.35 23.19 -4.77
C SER A 251 12.75 22.62 -4.99
N LYS A 252 12.89 21.30 -4.87
CA LYS A 252 14.15 20.59 -5.11
C LYS A 252 13.97 19.53 -6.18
N PHE A 253 14.91 19.48 -7.13
CA PHE A 253 15.07 18.36 -8.05
C PHE A 253 16.39 17.66 -7.75
N LEU A 254 16.35 16.39 -7.36
CA LEU A 254 17.50 15.55 -7.10
C LEU A 254 17.77 14.64 -8.28
N PHE A 255 19.03 14.60 -8.71
CA PHE A 255 19.46 13.87 -9.89
C PHE A 255 20.94 13.50 -9.83
N ILE A 256 21.39 12.66 -10.77
CA ILE A 256 22.79 12.40 -11.07
C ILE A 256 23.02 12.78 -12.54
N ALA A 257 24.02 13.59 -12.82
CA ALA A 257 24.44 13.95 -14.17
C ALA A 257 25.91 13.54 -14.36
N PRO A 258 26.20 12.37 -14.94
CA PRO A 258 27.58 11.89 -15.11
C PRO A 258 28.42 12.76 -16.04
N GLN A 259 27.78 13.58 -16.89
CA GLN A 259 28.39 14.52 -17.84
C GLN A 259 27.84 15.92 -17.61
N SER A 260 28.61 16.92 -17.99
CA SER A 260 28.15 18.33 -17.94
C SER A 260 26.95 18.52 -18.87
N THR A 261 25.91 19.16 -18.36
CA THR A 261 24.64 19.33 -19.07
C THR A 261 23.92 20.61 -18.64
N VAL A 262 22.81 20.91 -19.31
CA VAL A 262 21.91 22.01 -18.94
C VAL A 262 20.57 21.44 -18.54
N ILE A 263 20.13 21.76 -17.32
CA ILE A 263 18.81 21.46 -16.83
C ILE A 263 18.04 22.77 -16.69
N LYS A 264 16.76 22.77 -17.03
CA LYS A 264 15.93 23.96 -16.93
C LYS A 264 14.84 23.78 -15.90
N THR A 265 14.58 24.84 -15.15
CA THR A 265 13.42 24.89 -14.23
C THR A 265 12.56 26.11 -14.51
N ARG A 266 11.30 26.03 -14.11
CA ARG A 266 10.36 27.13 -14.24
C ARG A 266 9.41 27.14 -13.04
N VAL A 267 8.99 28.30 -12.57
CA VAL A 267 7.98 28.52 -11.53
C VAL A 267 7.02 29.61 -11.96
N SER A 268 5.77 29.53 -11.56
CA SER A 268 4.75 30.59 -11.69
C SER A 268 4.59 31.15 -13.12
N ASP A 269 4.52 30.26 -14.12
CA ASP A 269 4.40 30.64 -15.54
C ASP A 269 5.48 31.63 -16.04
N GLY A 270 6.61 31.71 -15.31
CA GLY A 270 7.75 32.55 -15.68
C GLY A 270 8.57 31.97 -16.83
N ASP A 271 9.70 32.60 -17.11
CA ASP A 271 10.65 32.10 -18.07
C ASP A 271 11.41 30.88 -17.56
N TRP A 272 11.86 30.01 -18.47
CA TRP A 272 12.75 28.92 -18.14
C TRP A 272 14.12 29.44 -17.70
N VAL A 273 14.53 29.01 -16.49
CA VAL A 273 15.87 29.30 -15.96
C VAL A 273 16.79 28.13 -16.29
N GLU A 274 17.91 28.40 -16.94
CA GLU A 274 18.93 27.42 -17.29
C GLU A 274 19.95 27.26 -16.16
N HIS A 275 20.15 26.01 -15.72
CA HIS A 275 21.16 25.64 -14.75
C HIS A 275 22.29 24.90 -15.47
N GLN A 276 23.49 25.48 -15.45
CA GLN A 276 24.70 24.80 -15.93
C GLN A 276 25.14 23.80 -14.88
N VAL A 277 25.09 22.52 -15.22
CA VAL A 277 25.40 21.40 -14.32
C VAL A 277 26.74 20.81 -14.74
N GLU A 278 27.69 20.78 -13.82
CA GLU A 278 28.96 20.09 -14.03
C GLU A 278 28.74 18.56 -13.90
N GLY A 279 29.45 17.78 -14.73
CA GLY A 279 29.40 16.33 -14.70
C GLY A 279 29.91 15.77 -13.37
N SER A 280 29.11 14.94 -12.72
CA SER A 280 29.47 14.25 -11.46
C SER A 280 28.73 12.93 -11.34
N PRO A 281 29.39 11.86 -10.82
CA PRO A 281 28.70 10.61 -10.46
C PRO A 281 27.91 10.73 -9.16
N GLU A 282 28.07 11.82 -8.40
CA GLU A 282 27.36 12.05 -7.14
C GLU A 282 25.98 12.66 -7.37
N VAL A 283 25.12 12.54 -6.34
CA VAL A 283 23.82 13.21 -6.30
C VAL A 283 24.01 14.72 -6.31
N GLN A 284 23.32 15.38 -7.20
CA GLN A 284 23.22 16.82 -7.32
C GLN A 284 21.79 17.27 -7.04
N CYS A 285 21.61 18.53 -6.69
CA CYS A 285 20.32 19.12 -6.39
C CYS A 285 20.21 20.52 -7.01
N ILE A 286 19.17 20.75 -7.79
CA ILE A 286 18.73 22.11 -8.11
C ILE A 286 17.68 22.49 -7.08
N THR A 287 17.93 23.57 -6.34
CA THR A 287 17.01 24.16 -5.38
C THR A 287 16.51 25.49 -5.90
N VAL A 288 15.19 25.66 -5.94
CA VAL A 288 14.52 26.92 -6.25
C VAL A 288 13.75 27.38 -5.02
N ASP A 289 14.23 28.47 -4.43
CA ASP A 289 13.62 29.10 -3.26
C ASP A 289 12.57 30.12 -3.68
N GLY A 290 11.54 30.24 -2.87
CA GLY A 290 10.48 31.24 -3.04
C GLY A 290 9.10 30.59 -3.09
N LYS A 291 8.12 31.33 -2.61
CA LYS A 291 6.73 30.86 -2.57
C LYS A 291 6.17 30.71 -3.99
N THR A 292 5.80 29.49 -4.35
CA THR A 292 5.21 29.17 -5.65
C THR A 292 4.07 28.19 -5.52
N SER A 293 3.22 28.10 -6.57
CA SER A 293 2.14 27.12 -6.71
C SER A 293 2.42 26.06 -7.76
N ASP A 294 3.53 26.18 -8.48
CA ASP A 294 3.93 25.27 -9.55
C ASP A 294 5.46 25.22 -9.69
N PHE A 295 5.95 24.11 -10.22
CA PHE A 295 7.36 23.88 -10.49
C PHE A 295 7.50 22.93 -11.67
N ASP A 296 8.25 23.33 -12.67
CA ASP A 296 8.53 22.52 -13.84
C ASP A 296 10.02 22.23 -13.96
N VAL A 297 10.35 21.02 -14.40
CA VAL A 297 11.73 20.58 -14.67
C VAL A 297 11.82 20.03 -16.08
N SER A 298 12.73 20.60 -16.90
CA SER A 298 13.00 20.12 -18.25
C SER A 298 14.42 19.58 -18.36
N VAL A 299 14.52 18.34 -18.86
CA VAL A 299 15.79 17.63 -19.06
C VAL A 299 15.84 17.10 -20.49
N SER A 300 16.98 17.32 -21.18
CA SER A 300 17.19 16.87 -22.55
C SER A 300 18.34 15.88 -22.71
N ASP A 301 19.22 15.77 -21.74
CA ASP A 301 20.37 14.88 -21.76
C ASP A 301 19.99 13.50 -21.17
N ASN A 302 20.07 12.46 -21.98
CA ASN A 302 19.71 11.09 -21.63
C ASN A 302 20.69 10.39 -20.67
N SER A 303 21.82 11.02 -20.34
CA SER A 303 22.72 10.52 -19.29
C SER A 303 22.23 10.85 -17.87
N VAL A 304 21.30 11.80 -17.75
CA VAL A 304 20.74 12.21 -16.45
C VAL A 304 19.85 11.14 -15.86
N ILE A 305 20.04 10.89 -14.56
CA ILE A 305 19.25 9.98 -13.75
C ILE A 305 18.41 10.81 -12.79
N GLY A 306 17.10 10.77 -12.89
CA GLY A 306 16.17 11.45 -12.00
C GLY A 306 15.90 10.62 -10.74
N LEU A 307 15.98 11.24 -9.57
CA LEU A 307 15.71 10.62 -8.28
C LEU A 307 14.38 11.07 -7.67
N GLY A 308 13.87 12.24 -8.11
CA GLY A 308 12.59 12.77 -7.67
C GLY A 308 12.60 14.27 -7.44
N VAL A 309 11.41 14.80 -7.17
CA VAL A 309 11.19 16.21 -6.83
C VAL A 309 10.63 16.30 -5.42
N TRP A 310 11.05 17.29 -4.64
CA TRP A 310 10.52 17.59 -3.31
C TRP A 310 10.00 19.03 -3.30
N LEU A 311 8.73 19.17 -2.95
CA LEU A 311 8.02 20.45 -2.84
C LEU A 311 7.66 20.65 -1.39
N THR A 312 8.37 21.52 -0.69
CA THR A 312 8.30 21.65 0.78
C THR A 312 8.43 23.09 1.24
N ASP A 313 8.40 23.28 2.55
CA ASP A 313 8.87 24.50 3.22
C ASP A 313 10.22 24.24 3.93
N LYS A 314 10.78 25.27 4.56
CA LYS A 314 12.02 25.21 5.37
C LYS A 314 11.74 24.91 6.84
N THR A 315 10.51 25.06 7.28
CA THR A 315 10.07 24.92 8.68
C THR A 315 8.76 24.13 8.76
N GLY A 316 8.36 23.74 9.95
CA GLY A 316 7.14 22.98 10.18
C GLY A 316 7.32 21.48 9.97
N VAL A 317 6.33 20.79 9.41
CA VAL A 317 6.35 19.34 9.18
C VAL A 317 6.00 19.04 7.72
N ASN A 318 6.67 18.04 7.16
CA ASN A 318 6.28 17.45 5.89
C ASN A 318 6.22 15.92 5.97
N VAL A 319 5.32 15.33 5.19
CA VAL A 319 5.13 13.88 5.05
C VAL A 319 5.29 13.49 3.58
N ASP A 320 6.38 12.82 3.29
CA ASP A 320 6.65 12.27 1.96
C ASP A 320 5.95 10.90 1.82
N CYS A 321 5.28 10.66 0.71
CA CYS A 321 4.67 9.37 0.36
C CYS A 321 5.48 8.69 -0.73
N MET A 322 5.99 7.50 -0.44
CA MET A 322 6.80 6.67 -1.35
C MET A 322 6.17 5.29 -1.47
N SER A 323 5.23 5.12 -2.39
CA SER A 323 4.54 3.85 -2.58
C SER A 323 5.17 3.00 -3.67
N SER A 324 5.24 1.69 -3.42
CA SER A 324 5.73 0.68 -4.36
C SER A 324 4.73 -0.48 -4.41
N ARG A 325 3.79 -0.40 -5.36
CA ARG A 325 2.67 -1.34 -5.48
C ARG A 325 3.14 -2.79 -5.57
N GLY A 326 2.57 -3.66 -4.73
CA GLY A 326 2.85 -5.09 -4.70
C GLY A 326 4.11 -5.49 -3.92
N PHE A 327 4.87 -4.54 -3.37
CA PHE A 327 6.08 -4.85 -2.61
C PHE A 327 5.73 -5.34 -1.19
N SER A 328 6.59 -6.20 -0.66
CA SER A 328 6.51 -6.69 0.73
C SER A 328 7.44 -5.95 1.70
N GLY A 329 8.22 -5.00 1.19
CA GLY A 329 9.24 -4.26 1.93
C GLY A 329 10.64 -4.87 1.88
N VAL A 330 10.79 -6.14 1.53
CA VAL A 330 12.12 -6.83 1.52
C VAL A 330 13.12 -6.21 0.54
N THR A 331 12.63 -5.59 -0.52
CA THR A 331 13.45 -4.91 -1.54
C THR A 331 14.17 -3.66 -1.03
N LEU A 332 13.77 -3.11 0.14
CA LEU A 332 14.51 -2.02 0.79
C LEU A 332 15.96 -2.39 1.14
N ARG A 333 16.30 -3.67 1.22
CA ARG A 333 17.71 -4.11 1.33
C ARG A 333 18.57 -3.79 0.10
N LYS A 334 17.93 -3.47 -1.04
CA LYS A 334 18.61 -3.12 -2.30
C LYS A 334 18.92 -1.63 -2.43
N ILE A 335 18.51 -0.78 -1.49
CA ILE A 335 18.84 0.65 -1.52
C ILE A 335 20.33 0.85 -1.25
N SER A 336 20.93 1.80 -1.96
CA SER A 336 22.35 2.10 -1.85
C SER A 336 22.64 2.96 -0.62
N ILE A 337 23.51 2.49 0.28
CA ILE A 337 23.99 3.26 1.44
C ILE A 337 24.72 4.52 0.94
N GLU A 338 25.52 4.39 -0.10
CA GLU A 338 26.28 5.51 -0.66
C GLU A 338 25.32 6.57 -1.24
N LEU A 339 24.34 6.17 -2.08
CA LEU A 339 23.34 7.07 -2.61
C LEU A 339 22.54 7.76 -1.49
N ALA A 340 22.10 6.98 -0.48
CA ALA A 340 21.39 7.53 0.65
C ALA A 340 22.22 8.56 1.42
N SER A 341 23.51 8.29 1.61
CA SER A 341 24.44 9.24 2.24
C SER A 341 24.56 10.56 1.47
N GLN A 342 24.56 10.48 0.13
CA GLN A 342 24.60 11.67 -0.73
C GLN A 342 23.26 12.41 -0.73
N MET A 343 22.12 11.69 -0.82
CA MET A 343 20.80 12.30 -0.80
C MET A 343 20.50 13.02 0.51
N ARG A 344 20.95 12.48 1.65
CA ARG A 344 20.77 13.10 2.98
C ARG A 344 21.41 14.50 3.10
N LYS A 345 22.38 14.85 2.24
CA LYS A 345 22.92 16.22 2.18
C LYS A 345 21.84 17.25 1.77
N PHE A 346 20.78 16.80 1.07
CA PHE A 346 19.71 17.63 0.52
C PHE A 346 18.35 17.36 1.16
N VAL A 347 18.05 16.06 1.43
CA VAL A 347 16.81 15.59 2.04
C VAL A 347 17.15 14.46 3.00
N ASP A 348 17.05 14.74 4.32
CA ASP A 348 17.19 13.76 5.40
C ASP A 348 15.85 13.61 6.11
N TYR A 349 15.63 12.49 6.81
CA TYR A 349 14.37 12.19 7.49
C TYR A 349 14.57 12.11 9.00
N ASP A 350 13.59 12.59 9.75
CA ASP A 350 13.52 12.48 11.21
C ASP A 350 12.76 11.22 11.64
N LEU A 351 11.79 10.82 10.83
CA LEU A 351 11.00 9.60 11.02
C LEU A 351 10.80 8.88 9.68
N ILE A 352 11.04 7.58 9.67
CA ILE A 352 10.73 6.69 8.55
C ILE A 352 9.67 5.68 9.00
N ILE A 353 8.51 5.69 8.36
CA ILE A 353 7.41 4.76 8.61
C ILE A 353 7.44 3.71 7.51
N LEU A 354 7.54 2.44 7.90
CA LEU A 354 7.52 1.29 6.99
C LEU A 354 6.14 0.61 7.08
N GLU A 355 5.34 0.75 6.02
CA GLU A 355 4.01 0.17 5.87
C GLU A 355 4.06 -0.94 4.82
N PHE A 356 4.27 -2.18 5.24
CA PHE A 356 4.35 -3.36 4.39
C PHE A 356 3.79 -4.58 5.10
N GLY A 357 3.65 -5.68 4.37
CA GLY A 357 3.29 -6.99 4.91
C GLY A 357 2.07 -7.61 4.25
N ILE A 358 1.18 -6.80 3.71
CA ILE A 358 -0.05 -7.29 3.06
C ILE A 358 0.27 -8.19 1.85
N ASN A 359 1.36 -7.88 1.12
CA ASN A 359 1.85 -8.66 -0.02
C ASN A 359 2.80 -9.82 0.38
N ALA A 360 2.95 -10.08 1.67
CA ALA A 360 3.63 -11.25 2.22
C ALA A 360 2.67 -12.29 2.81
N MET A 361 1.35 -12.05 2.70
CA MET A 361 0.33 -12.89 3.32
C MET A 361 -0.35 -13.80 2.31
N SER A 362 -0.72 -14.98 2.78
CA SER A 362 -1.65 -15.89 2.10
C SER A 362 -2.66 -16.47 3.08
N ALA A 363 -3.82 -16.91 2.57
CA ALA A 363 -4.84 -17.55 3.40
C ALA A 363 -4.24 -18.74 4.17
N LYS A 364 -4.62 -18.92 5.43
CA LYS A 364 -4.19 -19.99 6.34
C LYS A 364 -2.71 -19.97 6.76
N GLN A 365 -1.92 -18.99 6.34
CA GLN A 365 -0.54 -18.87 6.81
C GLN A 365 -0.52 -18.40 8.27
N THR A 366 0.17 -19.14 9.14
CA THR A 366 0.27 -18.84 10.58
C THR A 366 1.70 -18.53 11.04
N ASN A 367 2.69 -18.85 10.21
CA ASN A 367 4.09 -18.61 10.51
C ASN A 367 4.65 -17.52 9.57
N TYR A 368 5.18 -16.46 10.17
CA TYR A 368 5.81 -15.32 9.50
C TYR A 368 7.25 -15.06 10.00
N ASP A 369 7.90 -16.05 10.66
CA ASP A 369 9.24 -15.89 11.22
C ASP A 369 10.27 -15.51 10.17
N GLY A 370 10.23 -16.17 9.00
CA GLY A 370 11.11 -15.87 7.87
C GLY A 370 10.92 -14.45 7.35
N TYR A 371 9.66 -14.00 7.22
CA TYR A 371 9.35 -12.62 6.84
C TYR A 371 9.85 -11.63 7.90
N ALA A 372 9.56 -11.88 9.18
CA ALA A 372 10.00 -11.02 10.28
C ALA A 372 11.53 -10.89 10.32
N LYS A 373 12.26 -12.00 10.16
CA LYS A 373 13.74 -11.99 10.11
C LYS A 373 14.25 -11.18 8.92
N SER A 374 13.67 -11.34 7.73
CA SER A 374 14.00 -10.53 6.54
C SER A 374 13.78 -9.05 6.78
N MET A 375 12.66 -8.68 7.40
CA MET A 375 12.33 -7.28 7.67
C MET A 375 13.16 -6.67 8.80
N ILE A 376 13.65 -7.45 9.77
CA ILE A 376 14.64 -6.96 10.75
C ILE A 376 15.92 -6.55 10.02
N ASN A 377 16.40 -7.37 9.08
CA ASN A 377 17.57 -7.04 8.26
C ASN A 377 17.32 -5.78 7.39
N VAL A 378 16.08 -5.60 6.90
CA VAL A 378 15.66 -4.36 6.22
C VAL A 378 15.78 -3.15 7.15
N VAL A 379 15.25 -3.24 8.37
CA VAL A 379 15.32 -2.14 9.34
C VAL A 379 16.78 -1.77 9.65
N GLU A 380 17.64 -2.75 9.84
CA GLU A 380 19.07 -2.53 10.07
C GLU A 380 19.75 -1.85 8.88
N HIS A 381 19.41 -2.27 7.66
CA HIS A 381 19.93 -1.65 6.45
C HIS A 381 19.42 -0.21 6.27
N VAL A 382 18.12 0.03 6.48
CA VAL A 382 17.55 1.40 6.45
C VAL A 382 18.22 2.28 7.51
N ARG A 383 18.53 1.75 8.69
CA ARG A 383 19.24 2.47 9.76
C ARG A 383 20.68 2.83 9.34
N GLN A 384 21.36 1.97 8.57
CA GLN A 384 22.66 2.31 7.98
C GLN A 384 22.54 3.43 6.94
N CYS A 385 21.48 3.41 6.14
CA CYS A 385 21.21 4.43 5.13
C CYS A 385 20.82 5.78 5.78
N TYR A 386 20.03 5.74 6.86
CA TYR A 386 19.46 6.91 7.56
C TYR A 386 19.70 6.83 9.08
N PRO A 387 20.97 6.99 9.54
CA PRO A 387 21.35 6.75 10.94
C PRO A 387 20.75 7.76 11.93
N ASN A 388 20.22 8.88 11.43
CA ASN A 388 19.61 9.93 12.25
C ASN A 388 18.07 9.82 12.32
N SER A 389 17.46 8.84 11.65
CA SER A 389 16.00 8.69 11.60
C SER A 389 15.52 7.74 12.69
N ASP A 390 14.40 8.09 13.32
CA ASP A 390 13.61 7.10 14.05
C ASP A 390 12.86 6.23 13.03
N ILE A 391 12.68 4.95 13.35
CA ILE A 391 11.98 4.01 12.44
C ILE A 391 10.73 3.51 13.15
N MET A 392 9.59 3.55 12.43
CA MET A 392 8.33 3.00 12.88
C MET A 392 7.82 1.95 11.90
N ILE A 393 7.47 0.79 12.43
CA ILE A 393 6.71 -0.23 11.70
C ILE A 393 5.23 0.10 11.86
N MET A 394 4.58 0.40 10.77
CA MET A 394 3.13 0.48 10.69
C MET A 394 2.61 -0.92 10.32
N GLY A 395 1.98 -1.59 11.29
CA GLY A 395 1.44 -2.94 11.08
C GLY A 395 0.41 -2.96 9.96
N ILE A 396 0.17 -4.13 9.36
CA ILE A 396 -0.83 -4.26 8.30
C ILE A 396 -2.22 -3.81 8.75
N GLY A 397 -3.02 -3.30 7.81
CA GLY A 397 -4.46 -3.15 7.97
C GLY A 397 -5.18 -4.52 8.00
N ASP A 398 -6.48 -4.50 8.34
CA ASP A 398 -7.28 -5.71 8.19
C ASP A 398 -7.49 -6.02 6.70
N ARG A 399 -7.44 -7.30 6.35
CA ARG A 399 -7.57 -7.82 4.99
C ARG A 399 -8.63 -8.90 4.93
N GLY A 400 -9.48 -8.88 3.90
CA GLY A 400 -10.53 -9.86 3.69
C GLY A 400 -10.05 -11.13 3.02
N SER A 401 -10.75 -12.23 3.33
CA SER A 401 -10.66 -13.51 2.64
C SER A 401 -12.06 -14.12 2.50
N LYS A 402 -12.23 -15.03 1.54
CA LYS A 402 -13.50 -15.76 1.35
C LYS A 402 -13.53 -17.03 2.17
N ARG A 403 -14.65 -17.24 2.88
CA ARG A 403 -15.03 -18.52 3.52
C ARG A 403 -16.40 -18.92 2.95
N GLY A 404 -16.40 -19.81 1.96
CA GLY A 404 -17.61 -20.11 1.19
C GLY A 404 -18.05 -18.90 0.37
N THR A 405 -19.26 -18.39 0.61
CA THR A 405 -19.83 -17.22 -0.06
C THR A 405 -19.61 -15.91 0.70
N GLU A 406 -19.16 -15.98 1.94
CA GLU A 406 -18.98 -14.81 2.82
C GLU A 406 -17.54 -14.34 2.84
N VAL A 407 -17.37 -13.04 3.11
CA VAL A 407 -16.06 -12.41 3.32
C VAL A 407 -15.90 -12.07 4.79
N HIS A 408 -14.78 -12.49 5.37
CA HIS A 408 -14.35 -12.20 6.73
C HIS A 408 -12.93 -11.67 6.74
N SER A 409 -12.45 -11.21 7.88
CA SER A 409 -11.02 -11.00 8.08
C SER A 409 -10.23 -12.25 7.73
N MET A 410 -9.12 -12.10 7.04
CA MET A 410 -8.19 -13.19 6.78
C MET A 410 -7.66 -13.75 8.10
N SER A 411 -7.75 -15.06 8.29
CA SER A 411 -7.29 -15.74 9.53
C SER A 411 -5.79 -15.55 9.78
N ALA A 412 -5.02 -15.31 8.72
CA ALA A 412 -3.59 -15.03 8.77
C ALA A 412 -3.24 -13.63 9.34
N ALA A 413 -4.17 -12.66 9.31
CA ALA A 413 -3.87 -11.27 9.66
C ALA A 413 -3.38 -11.08 11.12
N PRO A 414 -3.98 -11.68 12.15
CA PRO A 414 -3.47 -11.56 13.52
C PRO A 414 -2.05 -12.10 13.70
N TYR A 415 -1.68 -13.18 12.97
CA TYR A 415 -0.33 -13.75 13.02
C TYR A 415 0.70 -12.83 12.40
N MET A 416 0.36 -12.18 11.27
CA MET A 416 1.23 -11.19 10.65
C MET A 416 1.43 -9.97 11.57
N VAL A 417 0.37 -9.42 12.17
CA VAL A 417 0.47 -8.30 13.12
C VAL A 417 1.35 -8.67 14.31
N SER A 418 1.19 -9.89 14.85
CA SER A 418 2.04 -10.39 15.94
C SER A 418 3.52 -10.47 15.53
N ALA A 419 3.80 -11.00 14.34
CA ALA A 419 5.16 -11.08 13.81
C ALA A 419 5.77 -9.69 13.58
N GLN A 420 4.99 -8.72 13.08
CA GLN A 420 5.43 -7.34 12.89
C GLN A 420 5.72 -6.62 14.21
N ARG A 421 4.92 -6.85 15.25
CA ARG A 421 5.19 -6.31 16.60
C ARG A 421 6.45 -6.92 17.21
N ASP A 422 6.65 -8.22 17.08
CA ASP A 422 7.88 -8.89 17.54
C ASP A 422 9.11 -8.44 16.77
N MET A 423 8.97 -8.25 15.45
CA MET A 423 10.01 -7.65 14.61
C MET A 423 10.39 -6.26 15.10
N ALA A 424 9.42 -5.37 15.37
CA ALA A 424 9.68 -4.03 15.86
C ALA A 424 10.41 -4.05 17.21
N ARG A 425 10.02 -4.96 18.11
CA ARG A 425 10.68 -5.16 19.42
C ARG A 425 12.11 -5.60 19.24
N LYS A 426 12.38 -6.62 18.40
CA LYS A 426 13.73 -7.16 18.14
C LYS A 426 14.61 -6.18 17.40
N ALA A 427 14.04 -5.34 16.54
CA ALA A 427 14.76 -4.32 15.79
C ALA A 427 14.84 -2.97 16.51
N HIS A 428 14.36 -2.88 17.76
CA HIS A 428 14.36 -1.64 18.56
C HIS A 428 13.74 -0.46 17.81
N CYS A 429 12.50 -0.67 17.29
CA CYS A 429 11.72 0.32 16.56
C CYS A 429 10.44 0.74 17.29
N LEU A 430 9.77 1.74 16.74
CA LEU A 430 8.40 2.05 17.07
C LEU A 430 7.46 1.08 16.33
N PHE A 431 6.31 0.80 16.92
CA PHE A 431 5.24 0.01 16.28
C PHE A 431 3.88 0.68 16.46
N TRP A 432 3.05 0.65 15.42
CA TRP A 432 1.66 1.08 15.49
C TRP A 432 0.75 0.04 14.84
N ASP A 433 -0.29 -0.40 15.56
CA ASP A 433 -1.20 -1.45 15.13
C ASP A 433 -2.34 -0.88 14.28
N THR A 434 -2.16 -0.92 12.97
CA THR A 434 -3.16 -0.46 12.00
C THR A 434 -4.44 -1.26 12.07
N ARG A 435 -4.34 -2.59 12.17
CA ARG A 435 -5.50 -3.49 12.22
C ARG A 435 -6.37 -3.20 13.44
N GLU A 436 -5.74 -3.01 14.59
CA GLU A 436 -6.45 -2.63 15.81
C GLU A 436 -7.09 -1.26 15.70
N SER A 437 -6.41 -0.30 15.05
CA SER A 437 -6.93 1.05 14.79
C SER A 437 -8.14 1.04 13.85
N MET A 438 -8.20 0.11 12.91
CA MET A 438 -9.36 -0.11 12.06
C MET A 438 -10.56 -0.72 12.81
N GLY A 439 -10.34 -1.32 13.98
CA GLY A 439 -11.36 -1.98 14.81
C GLY A 439 -11.25 -3.50 14.87
N GLY A 440 -10.10 -4.08 14.53
CA GLY A 440 -9.79 -5.51 14.71
C GLY A 440 -10.53 -6.44 13.77
N GLU A 441 -11.06 -7.54 14.30
CA GLU A 441 -11.75 -8.59 13.54
C GLU A 441 -12.90 -8.03 12.69
N ASP A 442 -12.98 -8.46 11.42
CA ASP A 442 -13.97 -8.01 10.41
C ASP A 442 -14.01 -6.48 10.18
N ALA A 443 -12.95 -5.76 10.54
CA ALA A 443 -12.88 -4.32 10.31
C ALA A 443 -12.98 -4.00 8.82
N ILE A 444 -12.27 -4.71 7.96
CA ILE A 444 -12.32 -4.47 6.51
C ILE A 444 -13.72 -4.68 5.93
N VAL A 445 -14.47 -5.66 6.44
CA VAL A 445 -15.85 -5.94 6.00
C VAL A 445 -16.76 -4.76 6.36
N ARG A 446 -16.64 -4.25 7.60
CA ARG A 446 -17.37 -3.05 8.02
C ARG A 446 -16.96 -1.83 7.22
N TRP A 447 -15.67 -1.65 6.94
CA TRP A 447 -15.15 -0.50 6.19
C TRP A 447 -15.60 -0.50 4.73
N VAL A 448 -15.70 -1.69 4.08
CA VAL A 448 -16.30 -1.80 2.73
C VAL A 448 -17.77 -1.44 2.76
N ARG A 449 -18.53 -1.95 3.73
CA ARG A 449 -19.96 -1.62 3.90
C ARG A 449 -20.17 -0.12 4.11
N ASP A 450 -19.29 0.52 4.89
CA ASP A 450 -19.38 1.94 5.26
C ASP A 450 -18.76 2.87 4.17
N GLY A 451 -18.29 2.29 3.05
CA GLY A 451 -17.74 3.02 1.91
C GLY A 451 -16.35 3.63 2.17
N LEU A 452 -15.57 3.03 3.08
CA LEU A 452 -14.22 3.44 3.46
C LEU A 452 -13.14 2.62 2.77
N ALA A 453 -13.48 1.43 2.30
CA ALA A 453 -12.59 0.53 1.57
C ALA A 453 -13.23 0.05 0.26
N ASN A 454 -12.40 -0.44 -0.65
CA ASN A 454 -12.83 -0.96 -1.95
C ASN A 454 -13.44 -2.36 -1.79
N LYS A 455 -14.23 -2.78 -2.80
CA LYS A 455 -14.91 -4.10 -2.81
C LYS A 455 -13.96 -5.29 -2.98
N ASP A 456 -12.66 -5.04 -3.12
CA ASP A 456 -11.62 -6.06 -3.06
C ASP A 456 -11.30 -6.50 -1.63
N TYR A 457 -11.80 -5.76 -0.62
CA TYR A 457 -11.58 -6.00 0.80
C TYR A 457 -10.10 -5.98 1.21
N ILE A 458 -9.30 -5.18 0.51
CA ILE A 458 -7.86 -4.97 0.76
C ILE A 458 -7.56 -3.48 0.82
N HIS A 459 -7.89 -2.75 -0.26
CA HIS A 459 -7.45 -1.38 -0.43
C HIS A 459 -8.44 -0.36 0.13
N LEU A 460 -7.91 0.63 0.80
CA LEU A 460 -8.68 1.80 1.24
C LEU A 460 -9.03 2.70 0.04
N ASN A 461 -10.03 3.54 0.21
CA ASN A 461 -10.22 4.72 -0.60
C ASN A 461 -9.83 5.97 0.23
N HIS A 462 -9.89 7.16 -0.36
CA HIS A 462 -9.51 8.40 0.32
C HIS A 462 -10.30 8.68 1.61
N LYS A 463 -11.57 8.26 1.71
CA LYS A 463 -12.34 8.40 2.97
C LYS A 463 -11.80 7.48 4.05
N GLY A 464 -11.43 6.26 3.68
CA GLY A 464 -10.81 5.30 4.60
C GLY A 464 -9.42 5.73 5.00
N GLY A 465 -8.62 6.24 4.06
CA GLY A 465 -7.30 6.81 4.35
C GLY A 465 -7.37 7.92 5.39
N ARG A 466 -8.29 8.88 5.22
CA ARG A 466 -8.53 9.94 6.21
C ARG A 466 -8.92 9.39 7.58
N LYS A 467 -9.87 8.43 7.60
CA LYS A 467 -10.30 7.79 8.86
C LYS A 467 -9.17 7.07 9.57
N LEU A 468 -8.20 6.53 8.83
CA LEU A 468 -7.03 5.87 9.40
C LEU A 468 -5.93 6.86 9.80
N ALA A 469 -5.78 7.96 9.08
CA ALA A 469 -4.78 8.99 9.35
C ALA A 469 -5.01 9.68 10.71
N GLU A 470 -6.27 9.89 11.10
CA GLU A 470 -6.64 10.60 12.33
C GLU A 470 -6.09 9.93 13.61
N PRO A 471 -6.29 8.63 13.88
CA PRO A 471 -5.74 7.98 15.06
C PRO A 471 -4.20 7.90 15.04
N LEU A 472 -3.56 7.75 13.87
CA LEU A 472 -2.09 7.83 13.83
C LEU A 472 -1.60 9.25 14.10
N TYR A 473 -2.24 10.27 13.56
CA TYR A 473 -1.94 11.66 13.88
C TYR A 473 -2.05 11.91 15.40
N ASN A 474 -3.12 11.45 16.05
CA ASN A 474 -3.30 11.58 17.50
C ASN A 474 -2.17 10.88 18.26
N ALA A 475 -1.80 9.67 17.86
CA ALA A 475 -0.71 8.92 18.47
C ALA A 475 0.66 9.61 18.29
N ILE A 476 0.94 10.18 17.12
CA ILE A 476 2.15 10.99 16.86
C ILE A 476 2.13 12.24 17.74
N ARG A 477 1.03 12.99 17.75
CA ARG A 477 0.90 14.21 18.53
C ARG A 477 1.10 13.97 20.03
N GLN A 478 0.48 12.92 20.60
CA GLN A 478 0.68 12.54 22.00
C GLN A 478 2.15 12.27 22.33
N ASN A 479 2.94 11.80 21.37
CA ASN A 479 4.37 11.58 21.54
C ASN A 479 5.19 12.86 21.34
N LEU A 480 4.75 13.80 20.50
CA LEU A 480 5.45 15.06 20.26
C LEU A 480 5.22 16.08 21.40
N ASP A 481 4.05 16.06 22.01
CA ASP A 481 3.63 17.02 23.05
C ASP A 481 4.13 16.62 24.47
N LYS A 482 4.79 15.43 24.61
CA LYS A 482 5.48 15.00 25.85
C LYS A 482 6.79 15.76 26.02
#